data_6a99a6cae940018be3bdcff0ef2b7feb
#
_entry.id   6a99a6cae940018be3bdcff0ef2b7feb
#
_cell.length_a   1.000
_cell.length_b   1.000
_cell.length_c   1.000
_cell.angle_alpha   90.00
_cell.angle_beta   90.00
_cell.angle_gamma   90.00
#
_symmetry.space_group_name_H-M   'P 1'
#
loop_
_entity.id
_entity.type
_entity.pdbx_description
1 polymer ?
#
loop_
_entity_poly.entity_id
_entity_poly.type
_entity_poly.pdbx_seq_one_letter_code
_entity_poly.pdbx_strand_id
1 'polypeptide(L)'
;MYKRQVKDDRIIGEGWHRKYGELHAERDALSKCKEDTNGATIYVTLEPCCHHGKQPPCTEALVQAGISRVVIGSMDPNPLVSGKGVKYLEEHGIKVEGCVCNEECLDMNYVFFHYIRNKEPYVVMKTAQTLDGKIATYKGFSKWITGEQARENVHADRHRYAAIMVGVGTVIADNPMLDCRSTAVSNPHNPVRIICDSRLRTPLDSRIVKSAGQIPTIIATCSTDSDRKSLYENAGCEVIITKESEQHVDLKELMHILGEKGIDSIILEAVSYTHLRAHETSQDL
;
A
#
# COMPACT_ATOMS: atom_id res chain seq x y z
N MET A 1 3.11 7.90 -8.72
CA MET A 1 2.57 8.91 -9.68
C MET A 1 3.74 9.58 -10.35
N TYR A 2 3.68 9.76 -11.66
CA TYR A 2 4.76 10.31 -12.48
C TYR A 2 4.24 11.43 -13.37
N LYS A 3 5.01 12.51 -13.53
CA LYS A 3 4.61 13.71 -14.28
C LYS A 3 5.74 14.17 -15.19
N ARG A 4 5.35 14.70 -16.37
CA ARG A 4 6.29 15.29 -17.33
C ARG A 4 5.77 16.61 -17.88
N GLN A 5 6.62 17.62 -17.94
CA GLN A 5 6.38 18.84 -18.68
C GLN A 5 7.05 18.76 -20.06
N VAL A 6 6.29 19.11 -21.08
CA VAL A 6 6.75 19.10 -22.48
C VAL A 6 6.53 20.48 -23.09
N LYS A 7 7.60 21.03 -23.73
CA LYS A 7 7.56 22.26 -24.50
C LYS A 7 8.33 22.05 -25.80
N ASP A 8 7.77 22.45 -26.91
CA ASP A 8 8.37 22.29 -28.25
C ASP A 8 8.88 20.85 -28.49
N ASP A 9 8.03 19.86 -28.21
CA ASP A 9 8.30 18.42 -28.29
C ASP A 9 9.48 17.91 -27.45
N ARG A 10 9.95 18.70 -26.49
CA ARG A 10 11.02 18.31 -25.56
C ARG A 10 10.50 18.21 -24.14
N ILE A 11 10.97 17.19 -23.41
CA ILE A 11 10.73 17.09 -21.96
C ILE A 11 11.61 18.11 -21.25
N ILE A 12 11.00 19.08 -20.57
CA ILE A 12 11.69 20.14 -19.82
C ILE A 12 11.72 19.90 -18.31
N GLY A 13 10.87 19.01 -17.81
CA GLY A 13 10.84 18.64 -16.39
C GLY A 13 10.14 17.31 -16.15
N GLU A 14 10.59 16.59 -15.13
CA GLU A 14 10.00 15.32 -14.68
C GLU A 14 9.96 15.26 -13.17
N GLY A 15 8.87 14.71 -12.62
CA GLY A 15 8.70 14.58 -11.18
C GLY A 15 7.85 13.41 -10.77
N TRP A 16 8.02 12.99 -9.52
CA TRP A 16 7.20 11.95 -8.89
C TRP A 16 7.05 12.25 -7.40
N HIS A 17 5.94 11.80 -6.84
CA HIS A 17 5.72 11.89 -5.39
C HIS A 17 6.60 10.86 -4.67
N ARG A 18 7.51 11.30 -3.81
CA ARG A 18 8.51 10.45 -3.17
C ARG A 18 8.04 9.89 -1.84
N LYS A 19 7.39 10.73 -1.04
CA LYS A 19 6.99 10.40 0.31
C LYS A 19 5.75 11.19 0.72
N TYR A 20 4.86 10.55 1.47
CA TYR A 20 3.68 11.20 2.01
C TYR A 20 4.03 12.49 2.80
N GLY A 21 3.38 13.58 2.46
CA GLY A 21 3.60 14.91 3.03
C GLY A 21 4.67 15.75 2.31
N GLU A 22 5.46 15.19 1.41
CA GLU A 22 6.38 15.93 0.53
C GLU A 22 5.67 16.46 -0.72
N LEU A 23 6.44 17.11 -1.61
CA LEU A 23 5.91 17.69 -2.85
C LEU A 23 5.14 16.65 -3.68
N HIS A 24 3.97 17.02 -4.15
CA HIS A 24 3.28 16.25 -5.17
C HIS A 24 4.08 16.24 -6.47
N ALA A 25 3.87 15.22 -7.29
CA ALA A 25 4.66 14.99 -8.49
C ALA A 25 4.66 16.18 -9.48
N GLU A 26 3.55 16.93 -9.57
CA GLU A 26 3.43 18.13 -10.37
C GLU A 26 4.39 19.23 -9.89
N ARG A 27 4.40 19.49 -8.58
CA ARG A 27 5.28 20.49 -7.97
C ARG A 27 6.75 20.05 -8.01
N ASP A 28 7.02 18.76 -7.79
CA ASP A 28 8.38 18.21 -7.93
C ASP A 28 8.88 18.34 -9.37
N ALA A 29 8.02 18.09 -10.37
CA ALA A 29 8.37 18.25 -11.77
C ALA A 29 8.59 19.72 -12.15
N LEU A 30 7.72 20.65 -11.70
CA LEU A 30 7.90 22.08 -11.92
C LEU A 30 9.18 22.62 -11.30
N SER A 31 9.53 22.17 -10.09
CA SER A 31 10.76 22.61 -9.41
C SER A 31 12.06 22.20 -10.12
N LYS A 32 11.97 21.21 -11.01
CA LYS A 32 13.11 20.68 -11.79
C LYS A 32 13.17 21.20 -13.21
N CYS A 33 12.18 21.98 -13.65
CA CYS A 33 12.22 22.60 -14.96
C CYS A 33 13.41 23.56 -15.05
N LYS A 34 14.22 23.39 -16.09
CA LYS A 34 15.39 24.23 -16.35
C LYS A 34 15.09 25.38 -17.32
N GLU A 35 13.90 25.35 -17.92
CA GLU A 35 13.43 26.32 -18.91
C GLU A 35 12.10 26.93 -18.43
N ASP A 36 11.70 28.04 -19.04
CA ASP A 36 10.41 28.68 -18.80
C ASP A 36 9.27 27.72 -19.16
N THR A 37 8.36 27.49 -18.20
CA THR A 37 7.20 26.59 -18.35
C THR A 37 6.00 27.24 -19.01
N ASN A 38 6.05 28.55 -19.26
CA ASN A 38 4.94 29.27 -19.88
C ASN A 38 4.62 28.69 -21.27
N GLY A 39 3.35 28.36 -21.51
CA GLY A 39 2.89 27.73 -22.73
C GLY A 39 3.14 26.20 -22.82
N ALA A 40 3.81 25.58 -21.82
CA ALA A 40 4.10 24.16 -21.84
C ALA A 40 2.83 23.29 -21.63
N THR A 41 2.95 22.02 -22.02
CA THR A 41 1.98 20.94 -21.70
C THR A 41 2.51 20.09 -20.55
N ILE A 42 1.67 19.80 -19.56
CA ILE A 42 1.99 18.81 -18.53
C ILE A 42 1.15 17.55 -18.73
N TYR A 43 1.80 16.39 -18.64
CA TYR A 43 1.19 15.05 -18.63
C TYR A 43 1.17 14.52 -17.22
N VAL A 44 0.01 14.12 -16.73
CA VAL A 44 -0.21 13.69 -15.36
C VAL A 44 -0.97 12.36 -15.33
N THR A 45 -0.50 11.40 -14.53
CA THR A 45 -1.15 10.09 -14.40
C THR A 45 -2.42 10.12 -13.56
N LEU A 46 -2.65 11.21 -12.80
CA LEU A 46 -3.83 11.41 -11.97
C LEU A 46 -4.24 12.87 -12.01
N GLU A 47 -5.53 13.15 -11.91
CA GLU A 47 -6.09 14.52 -11.83
C GLU A 47 -5.36 15.35 -10.76
N PRO A 48 -4.88 16.57 -11.10
CA PRO A 48 -4.22 17.45 -10.14
C PRO A 48 -5.17 17.89 -9.02
N CYS A 49 -4.68 17.83 -7.78
CA CYS A 49 -5.47 18.23 -6.61
C CYS A 49 -5.77 19.74 -6.61
N CYS A 50 -7.01 20.08 -6.19
CA CYS A 50 -7.52 21.45 -6.11
C CYS A 50 -7.88 21.89 -4.68
N HIS A 51 -7.52 21.10 -3.67
CA HIS A 51 -7.79 21.41 -2.27
C HIS A 51 -6.49 21.58 -1.47
N HIS A 52 -6.54 22.37 -0.42
CA HIS A 52 -5.45 22.49 0.54
C HIS A 52 -5.42 21.27 1.45
N GLY A 53 -4.34 20.50 1.36
CA GLY A 53 -4.02 19.39 2.25
C GLY A 53 -2.75 19.70 3.02
N LYS A 54 -1.83 18.72 3.12
CA LYS A 54 -0.48 18.96 3.65
C LYS A 54 0.37 19.84 2.72
N GLN A 55 0.03 19.86 1.44
CA GLN A 55 0.64 20.71 0.42
C GLN A 55 -0.43 21.62 -0.19
N PRO A 56 -0.05 22.81 -0.70
CA PRO A 56 -0.95 23.65 -1.47
C PRO A 56 -1.40 22.96 -2.75
N PRO A 57 -2.57 23.33 -3.32
CA PRO A 57 -3.14 22.72 -4.51
C PRO A 57 -2.16 22.67 -5.69
N CYS A 58 -2.10 21.53 -6.40
CA CYS A 58 -1.30 21.42 -7.61
C CYS A 58 -1.87 22.27 -8.75
N THR A 59 -3.20 22.41 -8.85
CA THR A 59 -3.85 23.26 -9.85
C THR A 59 -3.38 24.72 -9.79
N GLU A 60 -3.24 25.29 -8.60
CA GLU A 60 -2.70 26.65 -8.43
C GLU A 60 -1.25 26.77 -8.94
N ALA A 61 -0.42 25.76 -8.64
CA ALA A 61 0.96 25.76 -9.11
C ALA A 61 1.05 25.70 -10.64
N LEU A 62 0.16 24.94 -11.29
CA LEU A 62 0.10 24.85 -12.75
C LEU A 62 -0.32 26.18 -13.40
N VAL A 63 -1.30 26.85 -12.81
CA VAL A 63 -1.73 28.20 -13.25
C VAL A 63 -0.57 29.21 -13.11
N GLN A 64 0.07 29.26 -11.94
CA GLN A 64 1.18 30.16 -11.67
C GLN A 64 2.39 29.90 -12.59
N ALA A 65 2.60 28.63 -12.98
CA ALA A 65 3.67 28.23 -13.89
C ALA A 65 3.36 28.53 -15.38
N GLY A 66 2.18 29.09 -15.70
CA GLY A 66 1.80 29.43 -17.06
C GLY A 66 1.58 28.22 -17.97
N ILE A 67 1.25 27.06 -17.41
CA ILE A 67 0.95 25.85 -18.20
C ILE A 67 -0.28 26.12 -19.10
N SER A 68 -0.17 25.79 -20.39
CA SER A 68 -1.27 26.01 -21.35
C SER A 68 -2.18 24.80 -21.54
N ARG A 69 -1.67 23.59 -21.30
CA ARG A 69 -2.40 22.34 -21.48
C ARG A 69 -2.04 21.31 -20.41
N VAL A 70 -3.05 20.61 -19.90
CA VAL A 70 -2.91 19.49 -18.96
C VAL A 70 -3.53 18.24 -19.59
N VAL A 71 -2.75 17.16 -19.70
CA VAL A 71 -3.20 15.86 -20.18
C VAL A 71 -3.26 14.91 -18.96
N ILE A 72 -4.46 14.43 -18.65
CA ILE A 72 -4.75 13.63 -17.46
C ILE A 72 -4.96 12.18 -17.86
N GLY A 73 -4.22 11.25 -17.25
CA GLY A 73 -4.38 9.81 -17.44
C GLY A 73 -5.68 9.30 -16.82
N SER A 74 -5.86 9.48 -15.54
CA SER A 74 -7.08 9.06 -14.83
C SER A 74 -7.62 10.17 -13.93
N MET A 75 -8.94 10.20 -13.77
CA MET A 75 -9.61 11.11 -12.83
C MET A 75 -9.40 10.63 -11.39
N ASP A 76 -9.33 11.58 -10.45
CA ASP A 76 -9.22 11.24 -9.03
C ASP A 76 -10.59 10.77 -8.50
N PRO A 77 -10.69 9.58 -7.88
CA PRO A 77 -11.95 9.08 -7.31
C PRO A 77 -12.33 9.79 -6.00
N ASN A 78 -11.42 10.58 -5.43
CA ASN A 78 -11.66 11.31 -4.19
C ASN A 78 -12.72 12.40 -4.41
N PRO A 79 -13.88 12.40 -3.71
CA PRO A 79 -14.94 13.41 -3.85
C PRO A 79 -14.47 14.85 -3.59
N LEU A 80 -13.35 15.04 -2.91
CA LEU A 80 -12.74 16.35 -2.69
C LEU A 80 -12.07 16.90 -3.96
N VAL A 81 -11.68 16.03 -4.90
CA VAL A 81 -10.96 16.37 -6.13
C VAL A 81 -11.82 16.15 -7.36
N SER A 82 -12.38 14.98 -7.50
CA SER A 82 -13.14 14.45 -8.66
C SER A 82 -13.80 15.50 -9.56
N GLY A 83 -13.15 15.82 -10.68
CA GLY A 83 -13.60 16.82 -11.65
C GLY A 83 -13.41 18.30 -11.24
N LYS A 84 -13.13 18.59 -9.98
CA LYS A 84 -12.94 19.96 -9.49
C LYS A 84 -11.60 20.53 -9.92
N GLY A 85 -10.57 19.65 -10.00
CA GLY A 85 -9.26 20.03 -10.51
C GLY A 85 -9.33 20.44 -11.98
N VAL A 86 -10.03 19.64 -12.79
CA VAL A 86 -10.29 19.95 -14.21
C VAL A 86 -11.02 21.30 -14.34
N LYS A 87 -12.13 21.45 -13.65
CA LYS A 87 -12.93 22.68 -13.68
C LYS A 87 -12.10 23.92 -13.30
N TYR A 88 -11.30 23.82 -12.24
CA TYR A 88 -10.43 24.92 -11.81
C TYR A 88 -9.42 25.32 -12.91
N LEU A 89 -8.80 24.35 -13.56
CA LEU A 89 -7.83 24.60 -14.65
C LEU A 89 -8.48 25.26 -15.85
N GLU A 90 -9.66 24.77 -16.27
CA GLU A 90 -10.43 25.33 -17.41
C GLU A 90 -10.89 26.75 -17.12
N GLU A 91 -11.37 27.06 -15.92
CA GLU A 91 -11.75 28.41 -15.48
C GLU A 91 -10.56 29.40 -15.52
N HIS A 92 -9.31 28.90 -15.45
CA HIS A 92 -8.10 29.72 -15.61
C HIS A 92 -7.49 29.65 -17.01
N GLY A 93 -8.25 29.21 -18.01
CA GLY A 93 -7.84 29.22 -19.42
C GLY A 93 -6.87 28.12 -19.84
N ILE A 94 -6.66 27.09 -18.99
CA ILE A 94 -5.82 25.94 -19.31
C ILE A 94 -6.65 24.89 -20.05
N LYS A 95 -6.19 24.43 -21.20
CA LYS A 95 -6.82 23.34 -21.94
C LYS A 95 -6.60 22.02 -21.21
N VAL A 96 -7.69 21.29 -20.88
CA VAL A 96 -7.59 19.98 -20.23
C VAL A 96 -8.06 18.88 -21.18
N GLU A 97 -7.31 17.78 -21.21
CA GLU A 97 -7.64 16.56 -21.91
C GLU A 97 -7.56 15.40 -20.91
N GLY A 98 -8.66 14.71 -20.70
CA GLY A 98 -8.79 13.68 -19.66
C GLY A 98 -8.84 12.25 -20.20
N CYS A 99 -8.60 11.28 -19.32
CA CYS A 99 -8.71 9.84 -19.60
C CYS A 99 -7.79 9.31 -20.71
N VAL A 100 -6.60 9.88 -20.87
CA VAL A 100 -5.58 9.41 -21.81
C VAL A 100 -4.77 8.28 -21.18
N CYS A 101 -4.75 7.09 -21.80
CA CYS A 101 -4.17 5.86 -21.22
C CYS A 101 -4.75 5.54 -19.83
N ASN A 102 -6.09 5.62 -19.72
CA ASN A 102 -6.77 5.52 -18.42
C ASN A 102 -6.54 4.17 -17.74
N GLU A 103 -6.62 3.06 -18.48
CA GLU A 103 -6.44 1.71 -17.92
C GLU A 103 -5.04 1.55 -17.34
N GLU A 104 -4.00 1.95 -18.06
CA GLU A 104 -2.61 1.86 -17.60
C GLU A 104 -2.38 2.76 -16.37
N CYS A 105 -3.04 3.92 -16.31
CA CYS A 105 -2.96 4.81 -15.16
C CYS A 105 -3.70 4.25 -13.94
N LEU A 106 -4.83 3.56 -14.14
CA LEU A 106 -5.54 2.85 -13.08
C LEU A 106 -4.69 1.69 -12.53
N ASP A 107 -4.11 0.88 -13.42
CA ASP A 107 -3.24 -0.24 -13.05
C ASP A 107 -1.99 0.22 -12.30
N MET A 108 -1.40 1.34 -12.70
CA MET A 108 -0.25 1.91 -11.99
C MET A 108 -0.58 2.33 -10.55
N ASN A 109 -1.83 2.72 -10.28
CA ASN A 109 -2.25 3.29 -9.00
C ASN A 109 -3.36 2.46 -8.33
N TYR A 110 -3.47 1.16 -8.61
CA TYR A 110 -4.56 0.29 -8.15
C TYR A 110 -4.77 0.30 -6.63
N VAL A 111 -3.69 0.33 -5.84
CA VAL A 111 -3.76 0.43 -4.37
C VAL A 111 -4.46 1.72 -3.95
N PHE A 112 -4.01 2.85 -4.50
CA PHE A 112 -4.60 4.16 -4.21
C PHE A 112 -6.09 4.21 -4.58
N PHE A 113 -6.46 3.76 -5.79
CA PHE A 113 -7.85 3.75 -6.24
C PHE A 113 -8.74 2.87 -5.36
N HIS A 114 -8.26 1.69 -4.98
CA HIS A 114 -8.98 0.80 -4.07
C HIS A 114 -9.21 1.46 -2.71
N TYR A 115 -8.12 1.94 -2.09
CA TYR A 115 -8.19 2.52 -0.75
C TYR A 115 -9.06 3.78 -0.69
N ILE A 116 -8.98 4.68 -1.68
CA ILE A 116 -9.80 5.89 -1.68
C ILE A 116 -11.29 5.58 -1.84
N ARG A 117 -11.65 4.57 -2.64
CA ARG A 117 -13.04 4.17 -2.87
C ARG A 117 -13.65 3.41 -1.69
N ASN A 118 -12.89 2.47 -1.13
CA ASN A 118 -13.41 1.51 -0.17
C ASN A 118 -13.05 1.85 1.29
N LYS A 119 -12.02 2.65 1.50
CA LYS A 119 -11.43 2.92 2.83
C LYS A 119 -10.95 1.66 3.54
N GLU A 120 -10.55 0.67 2.76
CA GLU A 120 -10.03 -0.61 3.20
C GLU A 120 -8.70 -0.90 2.48
N PRO A 121 -7.79 -1.67 3.10
CA PRO A 121 -6.53 -2.05 2.47
C PRO A 121 -6.74 -2.87 1.20
N TYR A 122 -5.94 -2.64 0.17
CA TYR A 122 -5.81 -3.54 -0.96
C TYR A 122 -4.98 -4.76 -0.53
N VAL A 123 -5.55 -5.97 -0.66
CA VAL A 123 -4.89 -7.20 -0.22
C VAL A 123 -4.24 -7.91 -1.41
N VAL A 124 -2.94 -8.17 -1.29
CA VAL A 124 -2.15 -8.97 -2.23
C VAL A 124 -1.82 -10.29 -1.58
N MET A 125 -2.32 -11.39 -2.11
CA MET A 125 -1.99 -12.72 -1.63
C MET A 125 -0.68 -13.21 -2.29
N LYS A 126 0.33 -13.48 -1.46
CA LYS A 126 1.61 -14.04 -1.89
C LYS A 126 1.70 -15.52 -1.51
N THR A 127 1.84 -16.37 -2.48
CA THR A 127 2.06 -17.82 -2.30
C THR A 127 3.41 -18.24 -2.86
N ALA A 128 4.02 -19.30 -2.29
CA ALA A 128 5.15 -19.99 -2.87
C ALA A 128 4.72 -21.43 -3.16
N GLN A 129 4.75 -21.84 -4.41
CA GLN A 129 4.31 -23.16 -4.83
C GLN A 129 5.22 -23.74 -5.92
N THR A 130 5.23 -25.06 -6.01
CA THR A 130 5.88 -25.78 -7.12
C THR A 130 5.09 -25.60 -8.41
N LEU A 131 5.65 -26.02 -9.53
CA LEU A 131 5.01 -25.91 -10.84
C LEU A 131 3.67 -26.67 -10.93
N ASP A 132 3.53 -27.73 -10.13
CA ASP A 132 2.30 -28.53 -9.99
C ASP A 132 1.40 -28.06 -8.81
N GLY A 133 1.61 -26.83 -8.30
CA GLY A 133 0.75 -26.19 -7.31
C GLY A 133 0.95 -26.67 -5.88
N LYS A 134 2.02 -27.42 -5.57
CA LYS A 134 2.30 -27.87 -4.20
C LYS A 134 3.02 -26.81 -3.39
N ILE A 135 2.58 -26.56 -2.15
CA ILE A 135 3.18 -25.59 -1.23
C ILE A 135 4.07 -26.20 -0.16
N ALA A 136 4.04 -27.52 -0.04
CA ALA A 136 4.91 -28.31 0.83
C ALA A 136 4.96 -29.77 0.38
N THR A 137 5.96 -30.52 0.83
CA THR A 137 5.96 -31.99 0.73
C THR A 137 4.90 -32.60 1.66
N TYR A 138 4.59 -33.90 1.48
CA TYR A 138 3.67 -34.63 2.39
C TYR A 138 4.15 -34.66 3.86
N LYS A 139 5.46 -34.43 4.10
CA LYS A 139 6.06 -34.29 5.43
C LYS A 139 6.06 -32.86 5.97
N GLY A 140 5.46 -31.91 5.23
CA GLY A 140 5.38 -30.49 5.62
C GLY A 140 6.63 -29.65 5.32
N PHE A 141 7.64 -30.20 4.63
CA PHE A 141 8.81 -29.40 4.24
C PHE A 141 8.47 -28.47 3.08
N SER A 142 8.72 -27.15 3.28
CA SER A 142 8.44 -26.08 2.29
C SER A 142 9.69 -25.26 1.92
N LYS A 143 10.85 -25.54 2.52
CA LYS A 143 12.11 -24.79 2.27
C LYS A 143 13.02 -25.60 1.35
N TRP A 144 13.46 -25.10 0.21
CA TRP A 144 13.10 -23.84 -0.49
C TRP A 144 12.36 -24.21 -1.77
N ILE A 145 11.13 -23.71 -1.95
CA ILE A 145 10.33 -23.96 -3.16
C ILE A 145 10.77 -22.99 -4.28
N THR A 146 11.08 -21.74 -3.90
CA THR A 146 11.45 -20.67 -4.84
C THR A 146 12.92 -20.31 -4.75
N GLY A 147 13.48 -19.87 -5.88
CA GLY A 147 14.86 -19.43 -5.98
C GLY A 147 15.14 -18.12 -5.27
N GLU A 148 16.41 -17.72 -5.26
CA GLU A 148 16.91 -16.54 -4.56
C GLU A 148 16.31 -15.23 -5.07
N GLN A 149 16.21 -15.11 -6.41
CA GLN A 149 15.61 -13.94 -7.05
C GLN A 149 14.12 -13.76 -6.68
N ALA A 150 13.35 -14.84 -6.60
CA ALA A 150 11.96 -14.77 -6.17
C ALA A 150 11.83 -14.33 -4.70
N ARG A 151 12.76 -14.76 -3.84
CA ARG A 151 12.81 -14.31 -2.44
C ARG A 151 13.18 -12.84 -2.30
N GLU A 152 14.10 -12.34 -3.16
CA GLU A 152 14.41 -10.90 -3.21
C GLU A 152 13.18 -10.09 -3.63
N ASN A 153 12.41 -10.54 -4.62
CA ASN A 153 11.15 -9.90 -5.00
C ASN A 153 10.15 -9.81 -3.84
N VAL A 154 10.06 -10.85 -3.00
CA VAL A 154 9.22 -10.81 -1.79
C VAL A 154 9.68 -9.71 -0.82
N HIS A 155 10.98 -9.49 -0.67
CA HIS A 155 11.49 -8.40 0.15
C HIS A 155 11.22 -7.03 -0.47
N ALA A 156 11.26 -6.91 -1.81
CA ALA A 156 10.85 -5.70 -2.51
C ALA A 156 9.35 -5.43 -2.33
N ASP A 157 8.50 -6.46 -2.36
CA ASP A 157 7.07 -6.33 -2.06
C ASP A 157 6.81 -5.90 -0.61
N ARG A 158 7.55 -6.43 0.36
CA ARG A 158 7.45 -5.99 1.76
C ARG A 158 7.87 -4.54 1.97
N HIS A 159 8.73 -4.00 1.10
CA HIS A 159 9.02 -2.57 1.06
C HIS A 159 7.89 -1.76 0.41
N ARG A 160 7.23 -2.34 -0.58
CA ARG A 160 6.21 -1.67 -1.40
C ARG A 160 4.87 -1.51 -0.67
N TYR A 161 4.41 -2.55 0.05
CA TYR A 161 3.11 -2.57 0.72
C TYR A 161 3.21 -2.07 2.15
N ALA A 162 2.15 -1.39 2.63
CA ALA A 162 2.13 -0.77 3.95
C ALA A 162 2.20 -1.78 5.09
N ALA A 163 1.60 -2.97 4.92
CA ALA A 163 1.58 -4.00 5.93
C ALA A 163 1.80 -5.41 5.38
N ILE A 164 2.22 -6.32 6.27
CA ILE A 164 2.28 -7.76 6.04
C ILE A 164 1.39 -8.47 7.06
N MET A 165 0.54 -9.37 6.59
CA MET A 165 -0.39 -10.12 7.43
C MET A 165 -0.09 -11.61 7.38
N VAL A 166 -0.16 -12.26 8.54
CA VAL A 166 -0.06 -13.72 8.70
C VAL A 166 -1.02 -14.23 9.76
N GLY A 167 -1.40 -15.50 9.67
CA GLY A 167 -2.05 -16.22 10.78
C GLY A 167 -1.06 -16.60 11.89
N VAL A 168 -1.54 -16.75 13.11
CA VAL A 168 -0.73 -17.18 14.28
C VAL A 168 -0.03 -18.50 14.05
N GLY A 169 -0.62 -19.41 13.27
CA GLY A 169 0.01 -20.68 12.92
C GLY A 169 1.37 -20.51 12.22
N THR A 170 1.49 -19.50 11.35
CA THR A 170 2.75 -19.13 10.70
C THR A 170 3.81 -18.70 11.72
N VAL A 171 3.40 -17.92 12.74
CA VAL A 171 4.32 -17.46 13.79
C VAL A 171 4.80 -18.64 14.65
N ILE A 172 3.89 -19.54 15.01
CA ILE A 172 4.22 -20.73 15.82
C ILE A 172 5.13 -21.70 15.06
N ALA A 173 4.86 -21.91 13.75
CA ALA A 173 5.61 -22.89 12.96
C ALA A 173 7.00 -22.41 12.57
N ASP A 174 7.15 -21.15 12.16
CA ASP A 174 8.38 -20.66 11.53
C ASP A 174 9.13 -19.60 12.33
N ASN A 175 8.51 -19.04 13.37
CA ASN A 175 9.07 -17.92 14.14
C ASN A 175 9.69 -16.83 13.24
N PRO A 176 8.93 -16.26 12.29
CA PRO A 176 9.45 -15.36 11.28
C PRO A 176 9.72 -13.97 11.85
N MET A 177 10.57 -13.18 11.17
CA MET A 177 10.73 -11.75 11.46
C MET A 177 9.72 -10.87 10.71
N LEU A 178 9.31 -11.28 9.52
CA LEU A 178 8.44 -10.52 8.60
C LEU A 178 8.96 -9.10 8.32
N ASP A 179 10.26 -8.96 8.28
CA ASP A 179 10.98 -7.73 7.97
C ASP A 179 11.31 -7.61 6.47
N CYS A 180 11.67 -6.41 6.05
CA CYS A 180 12.21 -6.16 4.72
C CYS A 180 13.74 -6.16 4.78
N ARG A 181 14.38 -7.06 4.01
CA ARG A 181 15.84 -7.20 3.89
C ARG A 181 16.28 -7.11 2.44
N SER A 182 15.56 -6.33 1.63
CA SER A 182 15.90 -6.15 0.23
C SER A 182 17.27 -5.49 0.08
N THR A 183 18.09 -6.04 -0.80
CA THR A 183 19.37 -5.47 -1.22
C THR A 183 19.23 -4.63 -2.50
N ALA A 184 18.13 -4.80 -3.20
CA ALA A 184 17.82 -4.09 -4.46
C ALA A 184 17.18 -2.72 -4.24
N VAL A 185 16.70 -2.42 -3.01
CA VAL A 185 16.02 -1.17 -2.68
C VAL A 185 16.93 -0.29 -1.82
N SER A 186 17.12 0.94 -2.26
CA SER A 186 17.82 1.95 -1.45
C SER A 186 16.96 2.36 -0.25
N ASN A 187 17.50 2.20 0.96
CA ASN A 187 16.82 2.56 2.21
C ASN A 187 15.47 1.81 2.41
N PRO A 188 15.49 0.47 2.51
CA PRO A 188 14.27 -0.33 2.68
C PRO A 188 13.60 -0.01 4.02
N HIS A 189 12.26 0.07 4.02
CA HIS A 189 11.46 0.18 5.25
C HIS A 189 10.71 -1.13 5.52
N ASN A 190 10.42 -1.37 6.79
CA ASN A 190 9.65 -2.52 7.20
C ASN A 190 8.15 -2.24 7.08
N PRO A 191 7.33 -3.21 6.63
CA PRO A 191 5.88 -3.12 6.70
C PRO A 191 5.40 -3.21 8.16
N VAL A 192 4.21 -2.69 8.46
CA VAL A 192 3.48 -3.00 9.68
C VAL A 192 3.16 -4.50 9.70
N ARG A 193 3.50 -5.19 10.77
CA ARG A 193 3.27 -6.64 10.89
C ARG A 193 1.93 -6.90 11.56
N ILE A 194 1.07 -7.70 10.94
CA ILE A 194 -0.27 -8.03 11.43
C ILE A 194 -0.36 -9.53 11.64
N ILE A 195 -0.71 -9.94 12.86
CA ILE A 195 -0.89 -11.34 13.23
C ILE A 195 -2.37 -11.56 13.54
N CYS A 196 -3.06 -12.39 12.75
CA CYS A 196 -4.41 -12.85 13.07
C CYS A 196 -4.32 -13.98 14.10
N ASP A 197 -4.69 -13.69 15.34
CA ASP A 197 -4.60 -14.60 16.49
C ASP A 197 -5.84 -14.55 17.37
N SER A 198 -6.89 -15.24 16.95
CA SER A 198 -8.21 -15.21 17.59
C SER A 198 -8.19 -15.48 19.11
N ARG A 199 -7.16 -16.17 19.62
CA ARG A 199 -7.09 -16.64 21.02
C ARG A 199 -5.80 -16.21 21.76
N LEU A 200 -5.06 -15.24 21.24
CA LEU A 200 -3.81 -14.76 21.82
C LEU A 200 -2.78 -15.88 22.09
N ARG A 201 -2.53 -16.75 21.11
CA ARG A 201 -1.60 -17.90 21.21
C ARG A 201 -0.19 -17.58 20.73
N THR A 202 0.04 -16.39 20.18
CA THR A 202 1.36 -15.95 19.69
C THR A 202 2.38 -16.08 20.83
N PRO A 203 3.49 -16.80 20.63
CA PRO A 203 4.49 -16.93 21.68
C PRO A 203 5.13 -15.57 22.01
N LEU A 204 5.14 -15.20 23.30
CA LEU A 204 5.74 -13.94 23.75
C LEU A 204 7.26 -13.86 23.50
N ASP A 205 7.90 -15.01 23.43
CA ASP A 205 9.33 -15.13 23.11
C ASP A 205 9.63 -15.20 21.61
N SER A 206 8.59 -15.14 20.75
CA SER A 206 8.76 -15.13 19.31
C SER A 206 9.54 -13.90 18.84
N ARG A 207 10.28 -14.05 17.73
CA ARG A 207 11.09 -12.97 17.15
C ARG A 207 10.24 -11.74 16.79
N ILE A 208 9.01 -11.96 16.34
CA ILE A 208 8.10 -10.88 15.93
C ILE A 208 7.65 -10.05 17.14
N VAL A 209 7.34 -10.68 18.28
CA VAL A 209 6.96 -9.97 19.52
C VAL A 209 8.17 -9.26 20.11
N LYS A 210 9.33 -9.96 20.26
CA LYS A 210 10.55 -9.33 20.80
C LYS A 210 11.05 -8.11 20.04
N SER A 211 10.71 -7.99 18.78
CA SER A 211 11.08 -6.85 17.93
C SER A 211 9.96 -5.82 17.73
N ALA A 212 8.85 -5.93 18.47
CA ALA A 212 7.69 -5.06 18.29
C ALA A 212 7.98 -3.58 18.60
N GLY A 213 8.90 -3.32 19.53
CA GLY A 213 9.35 -1.94 19.80
C GLY A 213 10.17 -1.29 18.67
N GLN A 214 10.65 -2.08 17.70
CA GLN A 214 11.43 -1.59 16.56
C GLN A 214 10.63 -1.60 15.24
N ILE A 215 9.78 -2.60 15.06
CA ILE A 215 8.94 -2.75 13.87
C ILE A 215 7.48 -2.81 14.34
N PRO A 216 6.62 -1.87 13.92
CA PRO A 216 5.21 -1.83 14.32
C PRO A 216 4.54 -3.20 14.14
N THR A 217 3.88 -3.70 15.18
CA THR A 217 3.28 -5.03 15.20
C THR A 217 1.89 -4.97 15.81
N ILE A 218 0.92 -5.46 15.07
CA ILE A 218 -0.49 -5.55 15.45
C ILE A 218 -0.84 -7.02 15.68
N ILE A 219 -1.52 -7.32 16.79
CA ILE A 219 -2.15 -8.61 17.02
C ILE A 219 -3.66 -8.40 16.97
N ALA A 220 -4.31 -8.98 15.97
CA ALA A 220 -5.77 -8.97 15.84
C ALA A 220 -6.35 -10.21 16.51
N THR A 221 -7.31 -10.01 17.42
CA THR A 221 -7.85 -11.08 18.26
C THR A 221 -9.34 -10.92 18.53
N CYS A 222 -10.02 -12.04 18.87
CA CYS A 222 -11.36 -12.04 19.43
C CYS A 222 -11.35 -12.22 20.96
N SER A 223 -10.16 -12.44 21.55
CA SER A 223 -10.04 -12.68 22.99
C SER A 223 -10.24 -11.38 23.76
N THR A 224 -11.03 -11.45 24.83
CA THR A 224 -11.23 -10.36 25.81
C THR A 224 -10.36 -10.53 27.06
N ASP A 225 -9.42 -11.47 27.05
CA ASP A 225 -8.47 -11.71 28.14
C ASP A 225 -7.54 -10.50 28.31
N SER A 226 -7.85 -9.65 29.29
CA SER A 226 -7.12 -8.44 29.57
C SER A 226 -5.68 -8.67 30.04
N ASP A 227 -5.44 -9.76 30.76
CA ASP A 227 -4.11 -10.07 31.30
C ASP A 227 -3.18 -10.49 30.15
N ARG A 228 -3.65 -11.36 29.28
CA ARG A 228 -2.90 -11.75 28.08
C ARG A 228 -2.68 -10.58 27.13
N LYS A 229 -3.70 -9.76 26.90
CA LYS A 229 -3.58 -8.55 26.09
C LYS A 229 -2.45 -7.65 26.59
N SER A 230 -2.45 -7.38 27.92
CA SER A 230 -1.44 -6.52 28.56
C SER A 230 -0.01 -7.04 28.38
N LEU A 231 0.21 -8.35 28.29
CA LEU A 231 1.54 -8.92 28.02
C LEU A 231 2.08 -8.52 26.63
N TYR A 232 1.22 -8.51 25.61
CA TYR A 232 1.62 -8.08 24.25
C TYR A 232 1.81 -6.58 24.16
N GLU A 233 0.93 -5.80 24.81
CA GLU A 233 1.06 -4.35 24.84
C GLU A 233 2.35 -3.91 25.56
N ASN A 234 2.70 -4.56 26.67
CA ASN A 234 3.95 -4.34 27.37
C ASN A 234 5.19 -4.75 26.53
N ALA A 235 5.05 -5.69 25.62
CA ALA A 235 6.08 -6.06 24.66
C ALA A 235 6.18 -5.10 23.45
N GLY A 236 5.31 -4.08 23.38
CA GLY A 236 5.30 -3.08 22.31
C GLY A 236 4.40 -3.42 21.12
N CYS A 237 3.56 -4.46 21.22
CA CYS A 237 2.55 -4.75 20.22
C CYS A 237 1.31 -3.89 20.44
N GLU A 238 0.62 -3.51 19.37
CA GLU A 238 -0.75 -3.03 19.42
C GLU A 238 -1.70 -4.23 19.37
N VAL A 239 -2.74 -4.26 20.22
CA VAL A 239 -3.75 -5.32 20.20
C VAL A 239 -5.08 -4.77 19.75
N ILE A 240 -5.59 -5.26 18.62
CA ILE A 240 -6.90 -4.92 18.07
C ILE A 240 -7.87 -6.06 18.40
N ILE A 241 -8.96 -5.72 19.08
CA ILE A 241 -10.05 -6.66 19.36
C ILE A 241 -11.12 -6.49 18.27
N THR A 242 -11.45 -7.59 17.60
CA THR A 242 -12.57 -7.67 16.64
C THR A 242 -13.67 -8.56 17.19
N LYS A 243 -14.81 -8.54 16.53
CA LYS A 243 -15.83 -9.59 16.70
C LYS A 243 -15.26 -10.95 16.30
N GLU A 244 -15.91 -11.97 16.76
CA GLU A 244 -15.65 -13.34 16.34
C GLU A 244 -16.57 -13.71 15.17
N SER A 245 -15.98 -14.24 14.09
CA SER A 245 -16.70 -14.82 12.96
C SER A 245 -16.15 -16.24 12.74
N GLU A 246 -17.00 -17.26 12.81
CA GLU A 246 -16.64 -18.68 12.63
C GLU A 246 -15.44 -19.13 13.49
N GLN A 247 -15.39 -18.72 14.75
CA GLN A 247 -14.28 -18.97 15.71
C GLN A 247 -12.96 -18.28 15.36
N HIS A 248 -12.97 -17.33 14.44
CA HIS A 248 -11.82 -16.56 14.00
C HIS A 248 -12.04 -15.05 14.14
N VAL A 249 -10.97 -14.29 13.97
CA VAL A 249 -11.01 -12.84 13.80
C VAL A 249 -11.96 -12.49 12.65
N ASP A 250 -12.89 -11.58 12.87
CA ASP A 250 -13.71 -11.01 11.79
C ASP A 250 -12.79 -10.18 10.87
N LEU A 251 -12.45 -10.77 9.73
CA LEU A 251 -11.54 -10.12 8.77
C LEU A 251 -12.14 -8.87 8.15
N LYS A 252 -13.47 -8.84 7.95
CA LYS A 252 -14.12 -7.66 7.37
C LYS A 252 -14.03 -6.46 8.32
N GLU A 253 -14.35 -6.68 9.61
CA GLU A 253 -14.16 -5.64 10.62
C GLU A 253 -12.70 -5.24 10.76
N LEU A 254 -11.78 -6.22 10.73
CA LEU A 254 -10.34 -5.93 10.78
C LEU A 254 -9.89 -5.06 9.60
N MET A 255 -10.30 -5.37 8.35
CA MET A 255 -9.93 -4.56 7.18
C MET A 255 -10.42 -3.11 7.31
N HIS A 256 -11.63 -2.93 7.80
CA HIS A 256 -12.18 -1.59 8.06
C HIS A 256 -11.34 -0.81 9.10
N ILE A 257 -11.04 -1.44 10.24
CA ILE A 257 -10.20 -0.83 11.30
C ILE A 257 -8.80 -0.48 10.76
N LEU A 258 -8.19 -1.37 9.97
CA LEU A 258 -6.87 -1.13 9.38
C LEU A 258 -6.91 0.02 8.35
N GLY A 259 -7.98 0.12 7.58
CA GLY A 259 -8.21 1.24 6.66
C GLY A 259 -8.35 2.57 7.40
N GLU A 260 -9.09 2.63 8.50
CA GLU A 260 -9.21 3.83 9.35
C GLU A 260 -7.86 4.25 9.96
N LYS A 261 -6.97 3.28 10.21
CA LYS A 261 -5.58 3.53 10.66
C LYS A 261 -4.65 4.03 9.54
N GLY A 262 -5.14 4.12 8.30
CA GLY A 262 -4.36 4.59 7.16
C GLY A 262 -3.49 3.51 6.51
N ILE A 263 -3.72 2.23 6.81
CA ILE A 263 -3.08 1.11 6.10
C ILE A 263 -3.82 0.92 4.78
N ASP A 264 -3.16 1.27 3.68
CA ASP A 264 -3.75 1.24 2.33
C ASP A 264 -3.57 -0.09 1.61
N SER A 265 -2.61 -0.91 2.05
CA SER A 265 -2.23 -2.15 1.38
C SER A 265 -1.64 -3.18 2.33
N ILE A 266 -1.94 -4.45 2.05
CA ILE A 266 -1.48 -5.59 2.84
C ILE A 266 -0.95 -6.67 1.89
N ILE A 267 0.25 -7.18 2.17
CA ILE A 267 0.71 -8.45 1.62
C ILE A 267 0.32 -9.57 2.58
N LEU A 268 -0.53 -10.48 2.15
CA LEU A 268 -0.92 -11.67 2.90
C LEU A 268 0.07 -12.79 2.60
N GLU A 269 0.80 -13.24 3.60
CA GLU A 269 1.73 -14.36 3.50
C GLU A 269 1.27 -15.54 4.35
N ALA A 270 1.41 -16.76 3.84
CA ALA A 270 1.18 -17.98 4.59
C ALA A 270 2.32 -18.96 4.37
N VAL A 271 2.65 -19.73 5.41
CA VAL A 271 3.78 -20.66 5.38
C VAL A 271 3.38 -22.08 5.02
N SER A 272 2.11 -22.45 5.23
CA SER A 272 1.63 -23.78 4.85
C SER A 272 0.13 -23.82 4.54
N TYR A 273 -0.27 -24.83 3.77
CA TYR A 273 -1.62 -25.10 3.27
C TYR A 273 -2.74 -25.11 4.34
N THR A 274 -2.44 -25.55 5.55
CA THR A 274 -3.41 -25.61 6.64
C THR A 274 -3.95 -24.24 7.06
N HIS A 275 -3.24 -23.16 6.76
CA HIS A 275 -3.61 -21.80 7.13
C HIS A 275 -4.29 -21.02 5.99
N LEU A 276 -4.08 -21.41 4.73
CA LEU A 276 -4.82 -20.88 3.58
C LEU A 276 -6.27 -21.40 3.52
N ARG A 277 -6.56 -22.59 4.05
CA ARG A 277 -7.90 -23.17 4.05
C ARG A 277 -8.97 -22.32 4.75
N ALA A 278 -8.57 -21.49 5.69
CA ALA A 278 -9.50 -20.55 6.35
C ALA A 278 -9.99 -19.41 5.42
N HIS A 279 -9.33 -19.23 4.27
CA HIS A 279 -9.65 -18.19 3.29
C HIS A 279 -10.23 -18.73 1.98
N GLU A 280 -10.16 -20.04 1.74
CA GLU A 280 -10.71 -20.65 0.51
C GLU A 280 -12.25 -20.79 0.52
N THR A 281 -12.92 -20.50 1.63
CA THR A 281 -14.36 -20.62 1.77
C THR A 281 -15.14 -19.34 1.57
N SER A 282 -14.49 -18.21 1.32
CA SER A 282 -15.18 -17.01 0.86
C SER A 282 -15.42 -17.10 -0.65
N GLN A 283 -16.55 -17.67 -1.05
CA GLN A 283 -17.06 -17.63 -2.43
C GLN A 283 -17.52 -16.23 -2.88
N ASP A 284 -17.16 -15.19 -2.12
CA ASP A 284 -17.52 -13.81 -2.38
C ASP A 284 -16.25 -12.93 -2.35
N LEU A 285 -15.41 -13.07 -3.37
CA LEU A 285 -14.45 -12.06 -3.78
C LEU A 285 -14.72 -11.68 -5.23
#